data_0e5035f6215e4cac44f5b867646e3df2
#
_entry.id   0e5035f6215e4cac44f5b867646e3df2
#
_cell.length_a   1.000
_cell.length_b   1.000
_cell.length_c   1.000
_cell.angle_alpha   90.00
_cell.angle_beta   90.00
_cell.angle_gamma   90.00
#
_symmetry.space_group_name_H-M   'P 1'
#
loop_
_entity.id
_entity.type
_entity.pdbx_description
1 polymer ?
#
loop_
_entity_poly.entity_id
_entity_poly.type
_entity_poly.pdbx_seq_one_letter_code
_entity_poly.pdbx_strand_id
1 'polypeptide(L)'
;MNINQDDVKFFTGRLPPKTFANESCHLIHSFGNIGIIETHEGLVVCDVALRQFAYSNFKTFRKITDKPIRYLIYTHGHFDHAYGFGPFIKEIKKKGWKMPQVIAHENCVKRFEKYRMLDKYHAWLNAQQFASMLGDRQQAPITSLETLNPTIIMKGNDATFNFELGGIKFELYHDKGETDDSIWLWIPDKKLICTGDLMISSYPNVGNPYKVQRYPHDWALAMERMMEKDAEYLLPGHGRLIEGKENVREVLSITAEAMHFVHDEVVKRMNEGKWFEQIYHEMLEIFPDKFKNHYILQPIYGCYQFAIHAAYRLYHGWYNTGNPTDLFPAKSEDIASEFLSIIDLTKYMEHAKKLFQEGKFQLALHLLDVVIKAKNKVSKQILLDALKLKHEILIQKIKNETSFIAKNVLNNGAYQIKTQIKNLEKDMK
;
A
#
# COMPACT_ATOMS: atom_id res chain seq x y z
N MET A 1 -1.21 7.88 20.63
CA MET A 1 0.25 8.03 20.57
C MET A 1 0.58 8.92 19.40
N ASN A 2 1.43 9.93 19.59
CA ASN A 2 1.93 10.70 18.46
C ASN A 2 2.84 9.80 17.62
N ILE A 3 2.62 9.73 16.32
CA ILE A 3 3.50 9.04 15.36
C ILE A 3 4.89 9.64 15.56
N ASN A 4 5.82 8.82 16.04
CA ASN A 4 7.20 9.25 16.30
C ASN A 4 7.89 9.47 14.94
N GLN A 5 8.81 10.45 14.86
CA GLN A 5 9.66 10.62 13.66
C GLN A 5 10.41 9.34 13.26
N ASP A 6 10.62 8.45 14.21
CA ASP A 6 11.21 7.14 13.97
C ASP A 6 10.29 6.21 13.14
N ASP A 7 8.99 6.31 13.25
CA ASP A 7 8.05 5.49 12.48
C ASP A 7 8.06 5.87 10.99
N VAL A 8 8.27 7.14 10.67
CA VAL A 8 8.44 7.62 9.28
C VAL A 8 9.80 7.16 8.70
N LYS A 9 10.85 7.04 9.51
CA LYS A 9 12.15 6.51 9.08
C LYS A 9 12.10 5.06 8.64
N PHE A 10 11.13 4.30 9.12
CA PHE A 10 10.84 2.94 8.72
C PHE A 10 10.56 2.78 7.24
N PHE A 11 9.65 3.61 6.71
CA PHE A 11 9.29 3.59 5.30
C PHE A 11 10.34 4.24 4.40
N THR A 12 11.27 5.01 4.96
CA THR A 12 12.28 5.76 4.18
C THR A 12 13.63 5.07 4.09
N GLY A 13 13.79 3.88 4.67
CA GLY A 13 15.03 3.11 4.59
C GLY A 13 16.23 3.76 5.28
N ARG A 14 16.03 4.51 6.37
CA ARG A 14 17.09 5.24 7.08
C ARG A 14 17.63 4.54 8.32
N LEU A 15 17.19 3.33 8.61
CA LEU A 15 17.72 2.55 9.72
C LEU A 15 18.99 1.78 9.29
N PRO A 16 19.94 1.58 10.22
CA PRO A 16 21.11 0.76 9.94
C PRO A 16 20.70 -0.69 9.64
N PRO A 17 21.53 -1.43 8.88
CA PRO A 17 21.31 -2.85 8.69
C PRO A 17 21.28 -3.61 10.01
N LYS A 18 20.48 -4.66 10.10
CA LYS A 18 20.41 -5.54 11.26
C LYS A 18 20.99 -6.90 10.92
N THR A 19 21.90 -7.40 11.71
CA THR A 19 22.42 -8.78 11.65
C THR A 19 21.83 -9.58 12.80
N PHE A 20 21.41 -10.83 12.55
CA PHE A 20 20.72 -11.69 13.50
C PHE A 20 20.89 -13.18 13.18
N ALA A 21 20.29 -14.08 13.92
CA ALA A 21 20.31 -15.53 13.75
C ALA A 21 21.74 -16.09 13.61
N ASN A 22 22.57 -15.86 14.64
CA ASN A 22 23.99 -16.24 14.69
C ASN A 22 24.79 -15.65 13.53
N GLU A 23 24.60 -14.38 13.27
CA GLU A 23 25.32 -13.57 12.27
C GLU A 23 25.22 -14.08 10.82
N SER A 24 24.26 -14.96 10.54
CA SER A 24 24.07 -15.54 9.20
C SER A 24 22.87 -14.98 8.44
N CYS A 25 22.06 -14.12 9.08
CA CYS A 25 20.94 -13.45 8.45
C CYS A 25 21.05 -11.94 8.65
N HIS A 26 20.67 -11.19 7.59
CA HIS A 26 20.76 -9.73 7.63
C HIS A 26 19.52 -9.11 7.02
N LEU A 27 19.12 -8.01 7.60
CA LEU A 27 18.04 -7.13 7.10
C LEU A 27 18.65 -5.80 6.69
N ILE A 28 18.46 -5.39 5.44
CA ILE A 28 18.71 -4.02 4.99
C ILE A 28 17.37 -3.30 4.93
N HIS A 29 17.22 -2.28 5.78
CA HIS A 29 16.05 -1.42 5.76
C HIS A 29 16.07 -0.51 4.52
N SER A 30 15.02 -0.56 3.74
CA SER A 30 14.82 0.27 2.57
C SER A 30 13.33 0.48 2.34
N PHE A 31 12.95 1.26 1.34
CA PHE A 31 11.58 1.20 0.86
C PHE A 31 11.40 -0.13 0.12
N GLY A 32 10.74 -1.08 0.79
CA GLY A 32 10.88 -2.52 0.57
C GLY A 32 12.18 -3.05 1.17
N ASN A 33 12.08 -3.88 2.20
CA ASN A 33 13.20 -4.47 2.90
C ASN A 33 13.94 -5.49 2.01
N ILE A 34 15.21 -5.73 2.31
CA ILE A 34 16.03 -6.78 1.68
C ILE A 34 16.46 -7.75 2.77
N GLY A 35 16.07 -9.01 2.62
CA GLY A 35 16.53 -10.11 3.47
C GLY A 35 17.72 -10.82 2.83
N ILE A 36 18.78 -11.08 3.59
CA ILE A 36 19.97 -11.79 3.14
C ILE A 36 20.20 -12.98 4.07
N ILE A 37 20.28 -14.17 3.51
CA ILE A 37 20.59 -15.39 4.24
C ILE A 37 21.89 -15.97 3.68
N GLU A 38 22.89 -16.05 4.54
CA GLU A 38 24.19 -16.61 4.19
C GLU A 38 24.24 -18.13 4.35
N THR A 39 24.77 -18.80 3.35
CA THR A 39 25.10 -20.23 3.38
C THR A 39 26.57 -20.46 3.01
N HIS A 40 27.03 -21.69 3.11
CA HIS A 40 28.41 -22.07 2.67
C HIS A 40 28.58 -21.92 1.16
N GLU A 41 27.51 -22.08 0.36
CA GLU A 41 27.57 -22.06 -1.11
C GLU A 41 27.19 -20.70 -1.72
N GLY A 42 26.83 -19.71 -0.92
CA GLY A 42 26.44 -18.39 -1.37
C GLY A 42 25.19 -17.87 -0.65
N LEU A 43 24.49 -16.95 -1.28
CA LEU A 43 23.40 -16.20 -0.65
C LEU A 43 22.04 -16.58 -1.22
N VAL A 44 21.04 -16.62 -0.33
CA VAL A 44 19.62 -16.49 -0.66
C VAL A 44 19.17 -15.08 -0.30
N VAL A 45 18.57 -14.36 -1.23
CA VAL A 45 18.12 -12.97 -1.05
C VAL A 45 16.62 -12.91 -1.24
N CYS A 46 15.93 -12.32 -0.27
CA CYS A 46 14.50 -12.00 -0.34
C CYS A 46 14.35 -10.53 -0.67
N ASP A 47 13.77 -10.26 -1.82
CA ASP A 47 13.53 -8.93 -2.38
C ASP A 47 14.82 -8.09 -2.60
N VAL A 48 14.66 -7.00 -3.34
CA VAL A 48 15.80 -6.15 -3.75
C VAL A 48 15.47 -4.66 -3.66
N ALA A 49 14.38 -4.33 -3.03
CA ALA A 49 13.90 -2.98 -2.83
C ALA A 49 13.59 -2.19 -4.13
N LEU A 50 13.37 -0.90 -3.97
CA LEU A 50 13.04 0.02 -5.04
C LEU A 50 14.28 0.45 -5.84
N ARG A 51 14.15 0.59 -7.15
CA ARG A 51 15.23 1.00 -8.06
C ARG A 51 15.96 2.28 -7.63
N GLN A 52 15.24 3.28 -7.14
CA GLN A 52 15.82 4.56 -6.71
C GLN A 52 16.87 4.39 -5.63
N PHE A 53 16.75 3.34 -4.81
CA PHE A 53 17.68 3.02 -3.72
C PHE A 53 18.65 1.89 -4.07
N ALA A 54 18.57 1.31 -5.28
CA ALA A 54 19.33 0.13 -5.67
C ALA A 54 20.84 0.28 -5.46
N TYR A 55 21.42 1.43 -5.82
CA TYR A 55 22.86 1.63 -5.69
C TYR A 55 23.32 1.81 -4.24
N SER A 56 22.55 2.53 -3.43
CA SER A 56 22.83 2.68 -1.99
C SER A 56 22.66 1.35 -1.26
N ASN A 57 21.61 0.60 -1.57
CA ASN A 57 21.38 -0.74 -1.01
C ASN A 57 22.47 -1.71 -1.42
N PHE A 58 22.90 -1.71 -2.68
CA PHE A 58 24.02 -2.51 -3.15
C PHE A 58 25.33 -2.23 -2.38
N LYS A 59 25.65 -0.94 -2.13
CA LYS A 59 26.82 -0.58 -1.32
C LYS A 59 26.71 -1.10 0.11
N THR A 60 25.53 -0.98 0.72
CA THR A 60 25.28 -1.50 2.07
C THR A 60 25.38 -3.03 2.10
N PHE A 61 24.77 -3.69 1.13
CA PHE A 61 24.82 -5.13 0.97
C PHE A 61 26.27 -5.66 0.88
N ARG A 62 27.12 -5.02 0.08
CA ARG A 62 28.53 -5.45 -0.12
C ARG A 62 29.47 -5.07 1.03
N LYS A 63 29.00 -4.27 2.00
CA LYS A 63 29.68 -4.11 3.29
C LYS A 63 29.40 -5.27 4.25
N ILE A 64 28.26 -5.96 4.06
CA ILE A 64 27.87 -7.10 4.89
C ILE A 64 28.54 -8.38 4.36
N THR A 65 28.46 -8.64 3.06
CA THR A 65 28.94 -9.88 2.46
C THR A 65 29.40 -9.69 1.01
N ASP A 66 30.43 -10.42 0.60
CA ASP A 66 30.97 -10.44 -0.75
C ASP A 66 30.60 -11.71 -1.54
N LYS A 67 29.88 -12.64 -0.90
CA LYS A 67 29.47 -13.91 -1.51
C LYS A 67 28.53 -13.70 -2.71
N PRO A 68 28.55 -14.64 -3.68
CA PRO A 68 27.63 -14.61 -4.82
C PRO A 68 26.20 -14.92 -4.40
N ILE A 69 25.22 -14.23 -5.02
CA ILE A 69 23.81 -14.55 -4.87
C ILE A 69 23.51 -15.81 -5.70
N ARG A 70 22.96 -16.84 -5.08
CA ARG A 70 22.54 -18.10 -5.72
C ARG A 70 21.06 -18.13 -6.01
N TYR A 71 20.27 -17.64 -5.07
CA TYR A 71 18.82 -17.53 -5.21
C TYR A 71 18.36 -16.10 -4.89
N LEU A 72 17.48 -15.60 -5.71
CA LEU A 72 16.72 -14.38 -5.49
C LEU A 72 15.25 -14.75 -5.42
N ILE A 73 14.57 -14.35 -4.38
CA ILE A 73 13.15 -14.59 -4.17
C ILE A 73 12.44 -13.26 -4.27
N TYR A 74 11.50 -13.11 -5.21
CA TYR A 74 10.56 -12.02 -5.19
C TYR A 74 9.36 -12.46 -4.37
N THR A 75 9.17 -11.83 -3.21
CA THR A 75 8.00 -12.11 -2.37
C THR A 75 6.71 -11.76 -3.09
N HIS A 76 6.72 -10.73 -3.92
CA HIS A 76 5.67 -10.35 -4.84
C HIS A 76 6.17 -9.32 -5.87
N GLY A 77 5.36 -9.00 -6.87
CA GLY A 77 5.79 -8.21 -8.01
C GLY A 77 5.63 -6.69 -7.88
N HIS A 78 5.61 -6.11 -6.68
CA HIS A 78 5.64 -4.66 -6.52
C HIS A 78 7.04 -4.09 -6.81
N PHE A 79 7.09 -2.80 -7.19
CA PHE A 79 8.33 -2.13 -7.60
C PHE A 79 9.40 -2.08 -6.53
N ASP A 80 8.97 -1.95 -5.29
CA ASP A 80 9.82 -1.85 -4.10
C ASP A 80 10.30 -3.22 -3.58
N HIS A 81 9.97 -4.30 -4.27
CA HIS A 81 10.43 -5.65 -3.96
C HIS A 81 11.27 -6.25 -5.11
N ALA A 82 10.94 -5.95 -6.37
CA ALA A 82 11.50 -6.67 -7.51
C ALA A 82 12.43 -5.84 -8.45
N TYR A 83 12.57 -4.52 -8.28
CA TYR A 83 13.19 -3.66 -9.29
C TYR A 83 14.55 -3.06 -8.90
N GLY A 84 15.13 -3.45 -7.77
CA GLY A 84 16.42 -2.94 -7.28
C GLY A 84 17.67 -3.74 -7.72
N PHE A 85 17.55 -4.76 -8.54
CA PHE A 85 18.65 -5.71 -8.82
C PHE A 85 19.72 -5.20 -9.82
N GLY A 86 19.51 -4.07 -10.51
CA GLY A 86 20.40 -3.59 -11.57
C GLY A 86 21.89 -3.52 -11.22
N PRO A 87 22.34 -2.97 -10.08
CA PRO A 87 23.76 -2.95 -9.68
C PRO A 87 24.37 -4.35 -9.52
N PHE A 88 23.60 -5.33 -9.05
CA PHE A 88 24.05 -6.71 -8.90
C PHE A 88 24.29 -7.38 -10.25
N ILE A 89 23.48 -7.10 -11.28
CA ILE A 89 23.70 -7.60 -12.65
C ILE A 89 25.06 -7.15 -13.16
N LYS A 90 25.42 -5.88 -12.95
CA LYS A 90 26.71 -5.32 -13.37
C LYS A 90 27.87 -6.01 -12.65
N GLU A 91 27.75 -6.24 -11.36
CA GLU A 91 28.76 -6.94 -10.58
C GLU A 91 28.93 -8.40 -11.02
N ILE A 92 27.81 -9.14 -11.17
CA ILE A 92 27.80 -10.54 -11.61
C ILE A 92 28.55 -10.67 -12.95
N LYS A 93 28.23 -9.79 -13.93
CA LYS A 93 28.91 -9.74 -15.21
C LYS A 93 30.42 -9.46 -15.06
N LYS A 94 30.79 -8.51 -14.22
CA LYS A 94 32.20 -8.13 -13.99
C LYS A 94 33.01 -9.22 -13.34
N LYS A 95 32.41 -9.98 -12.40
CA LYS A 95 33.09 -11.09 -11.66
C LYS A 95 32.96 -12.42 -12.33
N GLY A 96 32.26 -12.54 -13.46
CA GLY A 96 32.03 -13.80 -14.16
C GLY A 96 31.22 -14.82 -13.36
N TRP A 97 30.37 -14.34 -12.43
CA TRP A 97 29.50 -15.20 -11.65
C TRP A 97 28.31 -15.69 -12.46
N LYS A 98 27.76 -16.85 -12.08
CA LYS A 98 26.48 -17.29 -12.62
C LYS A 98 25.35 -16.38 -12.12
N MET A 99 24.39 -16.11 -12.99
CA MET A 99 23.15 -15.43 -12.59
C MET A 99 22.41 -16.27 -11.55
N PRO A 100 21.77 -15.64 -10.56
CA PRO A 100 20.97 -16.36 -9.57
C PRO A 100 19.76 -17.05 -10.20
N GLN A 101 19.30 -18.14 -9.60
CA GLN A 101 17.95 -18.60 -9.83
C GLN A 101 16.98 -17.61 -9.20
N VAL A 102 15.94 -17.21 -9.94
CA VAL A 102 14.95 -16.26 -9.48
C VAL A 102 13.62 -16.99 -9.25
N ILE A 103 13.13 -16.99 -8.03
CA ILE A 103 11.90 -17.67 -7.64
C ILE A 103 10.80 -16.63 -7.47
N ALA A 104 9.62 -16.86 -8.05
CA ALA A 104 8.42 -16.07 -7.85
C ALA A 104 7.16 -16.90 -8.17
N HIS A 105 6.00 -16.40 -7.74
CA HIS A 105 4.71 -16.95 -8.15
C HIS A 105 4.37 -16.56 -9.61
N GLU A 106 3.58 -17.37 -10.31
CA GLU A 106 3.20 -17.10 -11.71
C GLU A 106 2.49 -15.76 -11.88
N ASN A 107 1.70 -15.34 -10.90
CA ASN A 107 1.00 -14.05 -10.94
C ASN A 107 1.96 -12.85 -10.81
N CYS A 108 3.17 -13.04 -10.29
CA CYS A 108 4.23 -12.02 -10.31
C CYS A 108 4.64 -11.71 -11.76
N VAL A 109 4.79 -12.73 -12.60
CA VAL A 109 5.06 -12.55 -14.05
C VAL A 109 3.91 -11.80 -14.72
N LYS A 110 2.66 -12.23 -14.49
CA LYS A 110 1.47 -11.57 -15.02
C LYS A 110 1.36 -10.11 -14.54
N ARG A 111 1.81 -9.82 -13.31
CA ARG A 111 1.89 -8.46 -12.76
C ARG A 111 2.91 -7.60 -13.50
N PHE A 112 4.08 -8.12 -13.81
CA PHE A 112 5.07 -7.41 -14.62
C PHE A 112 4.55 -7.09 -16.02
N GLU A 113 3.82 -8.02 -16.66
CA GLU A 113 3.16 -7.80 -17.96
C GLU A 113 2.07 -6.73 -17.84
N LYS A 114 1.23 -6.78 -16.81
CA LYS A 114 0.22 -5.76 -16.53
C LYS A 114 0.85 -4.37 -16.33
N TYR A 115 1.96 -4.28 -15.64
CA TYR A 115 2.66 -3.00 -15.46
C TYR A 115 3.21 -2.45 -16.78
N ARG A 116 3.73 -3.29 -17.66
CA ARG A 116 4.15 -2.86 -19.02
C ARG A 116 2.96 -2.40 -19.85
N MET A 117 1.85 -3.13 -19.81
CA MET A 117 0.61 -2.80 -20.52
C MET A 117 0.03 -1.45 -20.06
N LEU A 118 0.05 -1.18 -18.75
CA LEU A 118 -0.55 0.01 -18.12
C LEU A 118 0.51 1.04 -17.69
N ASP A 119 1.66 1.07 -18.33
CA ASP A 119 2.84 1.82 -17.91
C ASP A 119 2.55 3.29 -17.57
N LYS A 120 1.95 4.04 -18.49
CA LYS A 120 1.59 5.45 -18.28
C LYS A 120 0.52 5.63 -17.20
N TYR A 121 -0.44 4.71 -17.12
CA TYR A 121 -1.49 4.75 -16.11
C TYR A 121 -0.92 4.50 -14.71
N HIS A 122 -0.02 3.52 -14.56
CA HIS A 122 0.66 3.28 -13.29
C HIS A 122 1.56 4.44 -12.87
N ALA A 123 2.28 5.05 -13.80
CA ALA A 123 3.05 6.26 -13.52
C ALA A 123 2.15 7.39 -12.99
N TRP A 124 0.99 7.60 -13.63
CA TRP A 124 0.01 8.58 -13.19
C TRP A 124 -0.58 8.26 -11.81
N LEU A 125 -0.98 6.99 -11.55
CA LEU A 125 -1.49 6.57 -10.24
C LEU A 125 -0.45 6.76 -9.13
N ASN A 126 0.78 6.35 -9.37
CA ASN A 126 1.85 6.47 -8.39
C ASN A 126 2.18 7.95 -8.09
N ALA A 127 2.12 8.83 -9.08
CA ALA A 127 2.25 10.27 -8.85
C ALA A 127 1.16 10.83 -7.93
N GLN A 128 -0.05 10.26 -7.94
CA GLN A 128 -1.12 10.62 -7.01
C GLN A 128 -0.84 10.10 -5.59
N GLN A 129 -0.48 8.81 -5.50
CA GLN A 129 -0.36 8.07 -4.24
C GLN A 129 0.91 8.41 -3.46
N PHE A 130 2.00 8.77 -4.17
CA PHE A 130 3.32 9.01 -3.60
C PHE A 130 3.84 10.43 -3.85
N ALA A 131 2.95 11.39 -4.07
CA ALA A 131 3.28 12.76 -4.44
C ALA A 131 4.32 13.43 -3.53
N SER A 132 4.29 13.15 -2.22
CA SER A 132 5.24 13.70 -1.25
C SER A 132 6.64 13.09 -1.33
N MET A 133 6.77 11.86 -1.86
CA MET A 133 8.05 11.16 -1.98
C MET A 133 8.76 11.41 -3.31
N LEU A 134 8.00 11.68 -4.36
CA LEU A 134 8.51 11.64 -5.74
C LEU A 134 8.87 13.00 -6.29
N GLY A 135 8.66 14.08 -5.52
CA GLY A 135 8.97 15.45 -5.98
C GLY A 135 8.15 15.83 -7.21
N ASP A 136 8.82 16.25 -8.28
CA ASP A 136 8.17 16.60 -9.52
C ASP A 136 7.51 15.38 -10.18
N ARG A 137 6.23 15.48 -10.46
CA ARG A 137 5.19 14.45 -10.62
C ARG A 137 5.25 13.60 -11.89
N GLN A 138 6.38 13.56 -12.56
CA GLN A 138 6.58 12.68 -13.70
C GLN A 138 7.45 11.49 -13.28
N GLN A 139 6.82 10.35 -13.08
CA GLN A 139 7.57 9.10 -12.97
C GLN A 139 8.07 8.66 -14.35
N ALA A 140 9.31 8.16 -14.37
CA ALA A 140 9.79 7.45 -15.54
C ALA A 140 8.89 6.23 -15.83
N PRO A 141 8.63 5.94 -17.11
CA PRO A 141 7.90 4.76 -17.51
C PRO A 141 8.48 3.48 -16.90
N ILE A 142 7.61 2.58 -16.48
CA ILE A 142 7.99 1.29 -15.87
C ILE A 142 8.75 0.41 -16.84
N THR A 143 8.44 0.51 -18.13
CA THR A 143 9.12 -0.22 -19.22
C THR A 143 10.62 0.03 -19.27
N SER A 144 11.11 1.14 -18.70
CA SER A 144 12.54 1.44 -18.57
C SER A 144 13.20 0.76 -17.35
N LEU A 145 12.46 0.04 -16.52
CA LEU A 145 12.96 -0.59 -15.30
C LEU A 145 13.45 -2.01 -15.60
N GLU A 146 14.73 -2.27 -15.34
CA GLU A 146 15.30 -3.61 -15.42
C GLU A 146 14.90 -4.41 -14.18
N THR A 147 14.27 -5.57 -14.41
CA THR A 147 14.08 -6.62 -13.40
C THR A 147 14.48 -7.97 -14.00
N LEU A 148 14.90 -8.92 -13.17
CA LEU A 148 15.15 -10.28 -13.64
C LEU A 148 13.83 -11.01 -13.78
N ASN A 149 13.67 -11.73 -14.89
CA ASN A 149 12.54 -12.63 -15.04
C ASN A 149 12.74 -13.86 -14.11
N PRO A 150 11.67 -14.31 -13.43
CA PRO A 150 11.73 -15.56 -12.68
C PRO A 150 12.15 -16.76 -13.54
N THR A 151 13.06 -17.57 -13.01
CA THR A 151 13.53 -18.83 -13.63
C THR A 151 12.86 -20.05 -13.03
N ILE A 152 12.37 -19.92 -11.78
CA ILE A 152 11.59 -20.92 -11.08
C ILE A 152 10.23 -20.28 -10.77
N ILE A 153 9.15 -20.85 -11.29
CA ILE A 153 7.80 -20.29 -11.18
C ILE A 153 6.94 -21.24 -10.35
N MET A 154 6.49 -20.76 -9.19
CA MET A 154 5.47 -21.41 -8.38
C MET A 154 4.11 -21.20 -9.04
N LYS A 155 3.31 -22.27 -9.21
CA LYS A 155 2.05 -22.23 -9.96
C LYS A 155 0.88 -22.68 -9.11
N GLY A 156 -0.23 -21.98 -9.27
CA GLY A 156 -1.51 -22.27 -8.61
C GLY A 156 -1.63 -21.68 -7.22
N ASN A 157 -2.86 -21.69 -6.71
CA ASN A 157 -3.12 -21.31 -5.33
C ASN A 157 -2.48 -22.32 -4.38
N ASP A 158 -2.07 -21.86 -3.20
CA ASP A 158 -1.43 -22.69 -2.16
C ASP A 158 -0.15 -23.41 -2.63
N ALA A 159 0.49 -22.88 -3.67
CA ALA A 159 1.73 -23.45 -4.22
C ALA A 159 2.84 -23.46 -3.15
N THR A 160 3.61 -24.52 -3.12
CA THR A 160 4.79 -24.65 -2.28
C THR A 160 6.02 -24.98 -3.12
N PHE A 161 7.18 -24.53 -2.67
CA PHE A 161 8.45 -24.89 -3.31
C PHE A 161 9.54 -24.99 -2.24
N ASN A 162 10.29 -26.09 -2.25
CA ASN A 162 11.35 -26.35 -1.30
C ASN A 162 12.68 -26.54 -2.03
N PHE A 163 13.74 -26.04 -1.43
CA PHE A 163 15.10 -26.28 -1.90
C PHE A 163 16.10 -26.27 -0.74
N GLU A 164 17.30 -26.70 -1.00
CA GLU A 164 18.42 -26.66 -0.07
C GLU A 164 19.61 -25.95 -0.70
N LEU A 165 20.33 -25.17 0.09
CA LEU A 165 21.58 -24.52 -0.30
C LEU A 165 22.55 -24.50 0.88
N GLY A 166 23.74 -25.09 0.69
CA GLY A 166 24.76 -25.10 1.74
C GLY A 166 24.30 -25.73 3.06
N GLY A 167 23.52 -26.80 2.98
CA GLY A 167 22.97 -27.53 4.14
C GLY A 167 21.82 -26.82 4.87
N ILE A 168 21.29 -25.72 4.35
CA ILE A 168 20.14 -25.01 4.92
C ILE A 168 18.92 -25.26 4.05
N LYS A 169 17.79 -25.63 4.70
CA LYS A 169 16.50 -25.83 4.04
C LYS A 169 15.72 -24.54 3.92
N PHE A 170 15.05 -24.37 2.78
CA PHE A 170 14.20 -23.24 2.46
C PHE A 170 12.85 -23.74 1.98
N GLU A 171 11.77 -23.28 2.59
CA GLU A 171 10.40 -23.64 2.27
C GLU A 171 9.62 -22.40 1.90
N LEU A 172 9.11 -22.36 0.66
CA LEU A 172 8.29 -21.25 0.17
C LEU A 172 6.83 -21.63 0.08
N TYR A 173 5.96 -20.70 0.41
CA TYR A 173 4.53 -20.86 0.42
C TYR A 173 3.87 -19.67 -0.31
N HIS A 174 2.89 -19.96 -1.15
CA HIS A 174 2.06 -18.95 -1.75
C HIS A 174 0.83 -18.69 -0.89
N ASP A 175 0.55 -17.42 -0.65
CA ASP A 175 -0.67 -16.92 -0.03
C ASP A 175 -1.12 -15.62 -0.65
N LYS A 176 -2.43 -15.35 -0.64
CA LYS A 176 -2.96 -14.05 -1.03
C LYS A 176 -3.02 -13.13 0.18
N GLY A 177 -2.84 -11.84 -0.07
CA GLY A 177 -2.96 -10.81 0.97
C GLY A 177 -3.02 -9.45 0.33
N GLU A 178 -1.93 -8.68 0.38
CA GLU A 178 -1.81 -7.44 -0.36
C GLU A 178 -1.94 -7.67 -1.86
N THR A 179 -1.41 -8.78 -2.33
CA THR A 179 -1.44 -9.18 -3.73
C THR A 179 -1.80 -10.65 -3.88
N ASP A 180 -2.12 -11.06 -5.09
CA ASP A 180 -2.46 -12.43 -5.48
C ASP A 180 -1.23 -13.27 -5.87
N ASP A 181 -0.05 -12.71 -5.75
CA ASP A 181 1.23 -13.33 -6.08
C ASP A 181 2.19 -13.41 -4.89
N SER A 182 1.70 -13.13 -3.68
CA SER A 182 2.56 -13.12 -2.49
C SER A 182 3.07 -14.52 -2.16
N ILE A 183 4.38 -14.61 -1.92
CA ILE A 183 5.03 -15.78 -1.35
C ILE A 183 5.80 -15.38 -0.10
N TRP A 184 5.85 -16.27 0.86
CA TRP A 184 6.65 -16.11 2.07
C TRP A 184 7.60 -17.30 2.23
N LEU A 185 8.70 -17.08 2.90
CA LEU A 185 9.77 -18.03 3.06
C LEU A 185 9.90 -18.43 4.53
N TRP A 186 9.94 -19.72 4.81
CA TRP A 186 10.30 -20.30 6.09
C TRP A 186 11.67 -20.95 6.03
N ILE A 187 12.52 -20.70 7.01
CA ILE A 187 13.86 -21.26 7.16
C ILE A 187 13.94 -21.95 8.51
N PRO A 188 13.68 -23.27 8.59
CA PRO A 188 13.61 -24.02 9.85
C PRO A 188 14.88 -23.88 10.70
N ASP A 189 16.04 -24.03 10.08
CA ASP A 189 17.35 -23.99 10.76
C ASP A 189 17.65 -22.63 11.39
N LYS A 190 16.96 -21.58 10.98
CA LYS A 190 17.10 -20.20 11.48
C LYS A 190 15.89 -19.73 12.29
N LYS A 191 14.85 -20.53 12.32
CA LYS A 191 13.53 -20.15 12.86
C LYS A 191 13.07 -18.78 12.35
N LEU A 192 13.31 -18.53 11.07
CA LEU A 192 13.08 -17.26 10.40
C LEU A 192 11.98 -17.37 9.36
N ILE A 193 11.01 -16.45 9.44
CA ILE A 193 10.04 -16.19 8.37
C ILE A 193 10.38 -14.88 7.67
N CYS A 194 10.47 -14.88 6.32
CA CYS A 194 10.48 -13.68 5.50
C CYS A 194 9.11 -13.55 4.84
N THR A 195 8.37 -12.51 5.15
CA THR A 195 6.94 -12.42 4.82
C THR A 195 6.63 -11.62 3.57
N GLY A 196 7.57 -10.81 3.06
CA GLY A 196 7.19 -9.72 2.16
C GLY A 196 6.09 -8.87 2.81
N ASP A 197 5.21 -8.31 1.99
CA ASP A 197 4.16 -7.41 2.47
C ASP A 197 2.97 -8.09 3.14
N LEU A 198 3.02 -9.41 3.35
CA LEU A 198 2.10 -10.06 4.27
C LEU A 198 2.28 -9.57 5.71
N MET A 199 3.46 -9.02 6.05
CA MET A 199 3.67 -8.27 7.28
C MET A 199 4.42 -6.97 6.98
N ILE A 200 3.84 -5.86 7.45
CA ILE A 200 4.44 -4.53 7.44
C ILE A 200 4.25 -3.90 8.82
N SER A 201 5.13 -2.98 9.22
CA SER A 201 4.98 -2.29 10.52
C SER A 201 3.92 -1.19 10.47
N SER A 202 2.71 -1.53 10.03
CA SER A 202 1.55 -0.67 9.88
C SER A 202 0.30 -1.52 9.78
N TYR A 203 -0.89 -0.90 9.87
CA TYR A 203 -2.12 -1.58 9.47
C TYR A 203 -1.96 -2.18 8.06
N PRO A 204 -2.33 -3.45 7.84
CA PRO A 204 -2.19 -4.11 6.56
C PRO A 204 -2.75 -3.26 5.41
N ASN A 205 -2.00 -3.17 4.32
CA ASN A 205 -2.43 -2.42 3.15
C ASN A 205 -3.45 -3.22 2.33
N VAL A 206 -4.49 -3.69 3.00
CA VAL A 206 -5.51 -4.57 2.44
C VAL A 206 -6.55 -3.85 1.59
N GLY A 207 -6.57 -2.51 1.64
CA GLY A 207 -7.38 -1.66 0.79
C GLY A 207 -6.61 -0.41 0.37
N ASN A 208 -6.86 0.06 -0.86
CA ASN A 208 -6.21 1.26 -1.38
C ASN A 208 -7.09 1.88 -2.48
N PRO A 209 -7.31 3.22 -2.49
CA PRO A 209 -8.17 3.87 -3.46
C PRO A 209 -7.72 3.71 -4.93
N TYR A 210 -6.43 3.44 -5.16
CA TYR A 210 -5.83 3.37 -6.50
C TYR A 210 -5.39 1.96 -6.93
N LYS A 211 -5.58 0.95 -6.09
CA LYS A 211 -5.10 -0.39 -6.37
C LYS A 211 -6.26 -1.37 -6.59
N VAL A 212 -5.95 -2.46 -7.28
CA VAL A 212 -6.87 -3.56 -7.50
C VAL A 212 -7.19 -4.31 -6.21
N GLN A 213 -8.09 -5.29 -6.29
CA GLN A 213 -8.55 -6.11 -5.18
C GLN A 213 -7.41 -6.64 -4.32
N ARG A 214 -7.65 -6.73 -3.01
CA ARG A 214 -6.82 -7.31 -1.96
C ARG A 214 -7.67 -8.25 -1.12
N TYR A 215 -7.04 -9.12 -0.34
CA TYR A 215 -7.65 -10.34 0.16
C TYR A 215 -7.57 -10.45 1.70
N PRO A 216 -8.45 -9.76 2.46
CA PRO A 216 -8.36 -9.73 3.91
C PRO A 216 -8.49 -11.13 4.56
N HIS A 217 -9.41 -11.97 4.07
CA HIS A 217 -9.59 -13.30 4.61
C HIS A 217 -8.37 -14.21 4.36
N ASP A 218 -7.91 -14.29 3.10
CA ASP A 218 -6.72 -15.07 2.76
C ASP A 218 -5.48 -14.56 3.53
N TRP A 219 -5.40 -13.25 3.78
CA TRP A 219 -4.32 -12.66 4.56
C TRP A 219 -4.34 -13.16 6.01
N ALA A 220 -5.52 -13.22 6.64
CA ALA A 220 -5.65 -13.77 7.99
C ALA A 220 -5.19 -15.24 8.04
N LEU A 221 -5.62 -16.06 7.08
CA LEU A 221 -5.21 -17.47 6.98
C LEU A 221 -3.69 -17.61 6.77
N ALA A 222 -3.07 -16.71 6.01
CA ALA A 222 -1.62 -16.67 5.86
C ALA A 222 -0.90 -16.43 7.19
N MET A 223 -1.41 -15.50 8.02
CA MET A 223 -0.86 -15.25 9.36
C MET A 223 -0.98 -16.47 10.25
N GLU A 224 -2.11 -17.17 10.20
CA GLU A 224 -2.34 -18.40 10.97
C GLU A 224 -1.37 -19.52 10.57
N ARG A 225 -1.14 -19.71 9.27
CA ARG A 225 -0.14 -20.68 8.77
C ARG A 225 1.29 -20.34 9.20
N MET A 226 1.63 -19.05 9.25
CA MET A 226 2.93 -18.59 9.73
C MET A 226 3.09 -18.85 11.24
N MET A 227 2.03 -18.70 12.04
CA MET A 227 2.06 -19.03 13.49
C MET A 227 2.37 -20.50 13.78
N GLU A 228 1.98 -21.42 12.88
CA GLU A 228 2.29 -22.86 13.00
C GLU A 228 3.79 -23.17 12.92
N LYS A 229 4.59 -22.27 12.34
CA LYS A 229 6.04 -22.43 12.20
C LYS A 229 6.84 -22.17 13.46
N ASP A 230 6.20 -21.53 14.45
CA ASP A 230 6.81 -21.28 15.76
C ASP A 230 8.15 -20.52 15.66
N ALA A 231 8.16 -19.47 14.80
CA ALA A 231 9.36 -18.71 14.44
C ALA A 231 9.89 -17.84 15.58
N GLU A 232 11.22 -17.66 15.63
CA GLU A 232 11.90 -16.72 16.53
C GLU A 232 12.18 -15.36 15.87
N TYR A 233 12.21 -15.33 14.55
CA TYR A 233 12.47 -14.13 13.76
C TYR A 233 11.43 -13.98 12.66
N LEU A 234 10.93 -12.76 12.49
CA LEU A 234 10.08 -12.39 11.36
C LEU A 234 10.66 -11.15 10.68
N LEU A 235 11.05 -11.33 9.40
CA LEU A 235 11.53 -10.29 8.53
C LEU A 235 10.37 -9.80 7.66
N PRO A 236 9.81 -8.59 7.95
CA PRO A 236 8.67 -8.04 7.23
C PRO A 236 9.11 -7.39 5.91
N GLY A 237 8.15 -7.18 5.00
CA GLY A 237 8.38 -6.41 3.77
C GLY A 237 8.73 -4.95 4.03
N HIS A 238 8.17 -4.35 5.08
CA HIS A 238 8.49 -3.00 5.56
C HIS A 238 8.58 -2.98 7.08
N GLY A 239 9.53 -2.20 7.59
CA GLY A 239 9.66 -2.00 9.02
C GLY A 239 10.79 -2.80 9.66
N ARG A 240 10.77 -2.95 10.99
CA ARG A 240 11.85 -3.58 11.76
C ARG A 240 11.71 -5.10 11.80
N LEU A 241 12.84 -5.78 11.95
CA LEU A 241 12.86 -7.19 12.35
C LEU A 241 12.07 -7.36 13.64
N ILE A 242 11.20 -8.37 13.69
CA ILE A 242 10.50 -8.79 14.90
C ILE A 242 11.26 -9.98 15.46
N GLU A 243 11.71 -9.85 16.70
CA GLU A 243 12.59 -10.84 17.37
C GLU A 243 11.88 -11.40 18.60
N GLY A 244 11.99 -12.68 18.80
CA GLY A 244 11.42 -13.44 19.89
C GLY A 244 10.09 -14.10 19.53
N LYS A 245 9.98 -15.38 19.87
CA LYS A 245 8.82 -16.23 19.53
C LYS A 245 7.49 -15.61 19.94
N GLU A 246 7.41 -15.07 21.17
CA GLU A 246 6.18 -14.46 21.69
C GLU A 246 5.80 -13.20 20.90
N ASN A 247 6.77 -12.35 20.56
CA ASN A 247 6.54 -11.15 19.79
C ASN A 247 6.10 -11.47 18.35
N VAL A 248 6.73 -12.47 17.72
CA VAL A 248 6.33 -12.95 16.40
C VAL A 248 4.90 -13.47 16.43
N ARG A 249 4.57 -14.29 17.42
CA ARG A 249 3.22 -14.82 17.58
C ARG A 249 2.18 -13.72 17.83
N GLU A 250 2.49 -12.76 18.69
CA GLU A 250 1.62 -11.61 19.00
C GLU A 250 1.27 -10.82 17.73
N VAL A 251 2.27 -10.41 16.93
CA VAL A 251 2.00 -9.59 15.75
C VAL A 251 1.27 -10.34 14.64
N LEU A 252 1.53 -11.63 14.47
CA LEU A 252 0.80 -12.48 13.54
C LEU A 252 -0.66 -12.65 13.98
N SER A 253 -0.87 -12.97 15.27
CA SER A 253 -2.22 -13.18 15.84
C SER A 253 -3.08 -11.93 15.75
N ILE A 254 -2.59 -10.78 16.22
CA ILE A 254 -3.38 -9.54 16.20
C ILE A 254 -3.69 -9.08 14.78
N THR A 255 -2.78 -9.35 13.83
CA THR A 255 -3.00 -9.02 12.42
C THR A 255 -4.07 -9.94 11.82
N ALA A 256 -4.01 -11.26 12.08
CA ALA A 256 -5.05 -12.19 11.66
C ALA A 256 -6.42 -11.82 12.22
N GLU A 257 -6.49 -11.54 13.54
CA GLU A 257 -7.73 -11.12 14.20
C GLU A 257 -8.33 -9.86 13.59
N ALA A 258 -7.50 -8.86 13.25
CA ALA A 258 -7.97 -7.62 12.63
C ALA A 258 -8.49 -7.85 11.21
N MET A 259 -7.86 -8.75 10.44
CA MET A 259 -8.29 -9.08 9.08
C MET A 259 -9.57 -9.90 9.09
N HIS A 260 -9.69 -10.91 9.97
CA HIS A 260 -10.93 -11.66 10.18
C HIS A 260 -12.06 -10.73 10.61
N PHE A 261 -11.83 -9.86 11.59
CA PHE A 261 -12.85 -8.93 12.06
C PHE A 261 -13.41 -8.09 10.91
N VAL A 262 -12.56 -7.48 10.08
CA VAL A 262 -13.04 -6.66 8.96
C VAL A 262 -13.79 -7.51 7.94
N HIS A 263 -13.26 -8.65 7.57
CA HIS A 263 -13.89 -9.55 6.61
C HIS A 263 -15.25 -10.04 7.11
N ASP A 264 -15.30 -10.64 8.29
CA ASP A 264 -16.48 -11.35 8.78
C ASP A 264 -17.62 -10.38 9.12
N GLU A 265 -17.30 -9.23 9.72
CA GLU A 265 -18.31 -8.22 10.04
C GLU A 265 -18.87 -7.53 8.78
N VAL A 266 -18.06 -7.38 7.71
CA VAL A 266 -18.55 -6.92 6.41
C VAL A 266 -19.46 -7.98 5.79
N VAL A 267 -19.03 -9.24 5.72
CA VAL A 267 -19.81 -10.36 5.15
C VAL A 267 -21.13 -10.55 5.90
N LYS A 268 -21.12 -10.48 7.23
CA LYS A 268 -22.32 -10.55 8.06
C LYS A 268 -23.34 -9.50 7.63
N ARG A 269 -22.93 -8.23 7.46
CA ARG A 269 -23.80 -7.14 7.04
C ARG A 269 -24.28 -7.27 5.60
N MET A 270 -23.44 -7.81 4.73
CA MET A 270 -23.86 -8.15 3.36
C MET A 270 -24.98 -9.21 3.38
N ASN A 271 -24.88 -10.23 4.23
CA ASN A 271 -25.92 -11.24 4.42
C ASN A 271 -27.22 -10.67 5.04
N GLU A 272 -27.13 -9.56 5.76
CA GLU A 272 -28.29 -8.79 6.25
C GLU A 272 -28.93 -7.92 5.14
N GLY A 273 -28.37 -7.92 3.92
CA GLY A 273 -28.86 -7.14 2.78
C GLY A 273 -28.49 -5.67 2.80
N LYS A 274 -27.48 -5.28 3.59
CA LYS A 274 -27.03 -3.89 3.68
C LYS A 274 -26.15 -3.50 2.50
N TRP A 275 -26.28 -2.27 2.06
CA TRP A 275 -25.45 -1.68 1.03
C TRP A 275 -24.16 -1.07 1.61
N PHE A 276 -23.18 -0.81 0.75
CA PHE A 276 -21.85 -0.39 1.15
C PHE A 276 -21.82 0.81 2.12
N GLU A 277 -22.62 1.84 1.87
CA GLU A 277 -22.66 3.03 2.73
C GLU A 277 -23.05 2.69 4.16
N GLN A 278 -24.10 1.87 4.33
CA GLN A 278 -24.56 1.43 5.66
C GLN A 278 -23.48 0.60 6.35
N ILE A 279 -22.91 -0.37 5.63
CA ILE A 279 -21.82 -1.22 6.14
C ILE A 279 -20.64 -0.36 6.57
N TYR A 280 -20.21 0.57 5.74
CA TYR A 280 -19.08 1.43 6.02
C TYR A 280 -19.24 2.23 7.32
N HIS A 281 -20.35 2.90 7.49
CA HIS A 281 -20.60 3.72 8.69
C HIS A 281 -20.74 2.87 9.95
N GLU A 282 -21.47 1.77 9.91
CA GLU A 282 -21.58 0.85 11.05
C GLU A 282 -20.21 0.25 11.44
N MET A 283 -19.39 -0.11 10.46
CA MET A 283 -18.06 -0.65 10.71
C MET A 283 -17.13 0.37 11.38
N LEU A 284 -17.28 1.67 11.07
CA LEU A 284 -16.49 2.72 11.73
C LEU A 284 -16.84 2.83 13.23
N GLU A 285 -18.10 2.61 13.59
CA GLU A 285 -18.58 2.68 14.99
C GLU A 285 -18.08 1.49 15.83
N ILE A 286 -18.05 0.29 15.24
CA ILE A 286 -17.75 -0.95 15.98
C ILE A 286 -16.29 -1.37 15.92
N PHE A 287 -15.44 -0.68 15.16
CA PHE A 287 -14.04 -1.10 14.99
C PHE A 287 -13.32 -1.12 16.34
N PRO A 288 -12.77 -2.27 16.80
CA PRO A 288 -12.29 -2.44 18.17
C PRO A 288 -11.07 -1.58 18.51
N ASP A 289 -11.08 -1.02 19.71
CA ASP A 289 -9.97 -0.21 20.22
C ASP A 289 -8.69 -1.02 20.38
N LYS A 290 -8.76 -2.33 20.62
CA LYS A 290 -7.59 -3.21 20.67
C LYS A 290 -6.78 -3.15 19.35
N PHE A 291 -7.44 -3.05 18.20
CA PHE A 291 -6.78 -2.91 16.91
C PHE A 291 -6.31 -1.47 16.65
N LYS A 292 -7.12 -0.46 17.04
CA LYS A 292 -6.75 0.95 16.88
C LYS A 292 -5.50 1.32 17.67
N ASN A 293 -5.33 0.71 18.84
CA ASN A 293 -4.27 1.09 19.79
C ASN A 293 -3.03 0.18 19.70
N HIS A 294 -3.09 -0.92 18.96
CA HIS A 294 -1.95 -1.82 18.85
C HIS A 294 -0.85 -1.22 17.97
N TYR A 295 0.40 -1.26 18.44
CA TYR A 295 1.54 -0.59 17.78
C TYR A 295 1.78 -1.06 16.34
N ILE A 296 1.57 -2.35 16.02
CA ILE A 296 1.78 -2.91 14.69
C ILE A 296 0.63 -2.56 13.71
N LEU A 297 -0.55 -2.20 14.22
CA LEU A 297 -1.74 -1.89 13.43
C LEU A 297 -2.01 -0.38 13.30
N GLN A 298 -1.01 0.46 13.58
CA GLN A 298 -1.18 1.90 13.40
C GLN A 298 -1.42 2.24 11.92
N PRO A 299 -2.38 3.12 11.60
CA PRO A 299 -2.73 3.47 10.24
C PRO A 299 -1.71 4.43 9.61
N ILE A 300 -0.42 4.05 9.63
CA ILE A 300 0.67 4.89 9.10
C ILE A 300 0.68 4.86 7.58
N TYR A 301 0.41 3.69 6.98
CA TYR A 301 0.37 3.49 5.53
C TYR A 301 -1.05 3.26 5.04
N GLY A 302 -1.60 2.06 5.23
CA GLY A 302 -3.01 1.74 5.02
C GLY A 302 -3.86 2.11 6.23
N CYS A 303 -5.17 1.87 6.16
CA CYS A 303 -6.10 2.08 7.26
C CYS A 303 -7.29 1.12 7.16
N TYR A 304 -7.95 0.89 8.29
CA TYR A 304 -9.11 -0.01 8.33
C TYR A 304 -10.30 0.48 7.48
N GLN A 305 -10.44 1.78 7.28
CA GLN A 305 -11.45 2.35 6.39
C GLN A 305 -11.30 1.82 4.96
N PHE A 306 -10.07 1.71 4.47
CA PHE A 306 -9.80 1.13 3.15
C PHE A 306 -10.00 -0.39 3.12
N ALA A 307 -9.75 -1.06 4.24
CA ALA A 307 -9.97 -2.50 4.38
C ALA A 307 -11.45 -2.87 4.24
N ILE A 308 -12.37 -2.05 4.78
CA ILE A 308 -13.82 -2.23 4.63
C ILE A 308 -14.21 -2.21 3.14
N HIS A 309 -13.67 -1.26 2.36
CA HIS A 309 -13.88 -1.22 0.91
C HIS A 309 -13.39 -2.50 0.22
N ALA A 310 -12.22 -3.00 0.59
CA ALA A 310 -11.65 -4.19 -0.01
C ALA A 310 -12.45 -5.45 0.32
N ALA A 311 -12.87 -5.61 1.58
CA ALA A 311 -13.70 -6.74 2.01
C ALA A 311 -15.05 -6.78 1.27
N TYR A 312 -15.73 -5.64 1.16
CA TYR A 312 -16.99 -5.55 0.41
C TYR A 312 -16.80 -5.90 -1.08
N ARG A 313 -15.79 -5.33 -1.73
CA ARG A 313 -15.53 -5.54 -3.15
C ARG A 313 -15.07 -6.94 -3.50
N LEU A 314 -14.70 -7.76 -2.54
CA LEU A 314 -14.34 -9.15 -2.78
C LEU A 314 -15.52 -9.96 -3.34
N TYR A 315 -16.73 -9.60 -2.94
CA TYR A 315 -17.97 -10.31 -3.20
C TYR A 315 -19.00 -9.50 -3.98
N HIS A 316 -18.79 -8.20 -4.14
CA HIS A 316 -19.75 -7.28 -4.78
C HIS A 316 -19.17 -6.67 -6.05
N GLY A 317 -20.05 -6.39 -7.00
CA GLY A 317 -19.71 -5.67 -8.23
C GLY A 317 -19.40 -4.19 -8.00
N TRP A 318 -19.56 -3.37 -9.04
CA TRP A 318 -19.30 -1.92 -8.98
C TRP A 318 -20.48 -1.09 -8.45
N TYR A 319 -21.70 -1.66 -8.42
CA TYR A 319 -22.93 -0.97 -8.03
C TYR A 319 -23.10 -1.00 -6.51
N ASN A 320 -22.64 0.06 -5.84
CA ASN A 320 -22.48 0.08 -4.38
C ASN A 320 -23.66 0.66 -3.60
N THR A 321 -24.58 1.41 -4.27
CA THR A 321 -25.55 2.25 -3.57
C THR A 321 -26.91 1.58 -3.39
N GLY A 322 -27.26 0.60 -4.23
CA GLY A 322 -28.61 0.03 -4.29
C GLY A 322 -29.67 1.00 -4.82
N ASN A 323 -29.30 2.23 -5.15
CA ASN A 323 -30.22 3.21 -5.72
C ASN A 323 -30.27 3.09 -7.24
N PRO A 324 -31.42 2.73 -7.85
CA PRO A 324 -31.53 2.57 -9.30
C PRO A 324 -31.08 3.78 -10.13
N THR A 325 -31.15 4.99 -9.56
CA THR A 325 -30.65 6.21 -10.22
C THR A 325 -29.15 6.13 -10.55
N ASP A 326 -28.37 5.45 -9.71
CA ASP A 326 -26.92 5.35 -9.87
C ASP A 326 -26.50 4.25 -10.86
N LEU A 327 -27.46 3.45 -11.36
CA LEU A 327 -27.16 2.44 -12.39
C LEU A 327 -26.74 3.08 -13.71
N PHE A 328 -27.40 4.19 -14.09
CA PHE A 328 -27.08 4.99 -15.27
C PHE A 328 -27.05 6.48 -14.90
N PRO A 329 -26.02 6.94 -14.19
CA PRO A 329 -25.99 8.28 -13.64
C PRO A 329 -25.92 9.35 -14.74
N ALA A 330 -26.65 10.44 -14.59
CA ALA A 330 -26.46 11.63 -15.40
C ALA A 330 -25.06 12.22 -15.13
N LYS A 331 -24.61 13.13 -16.02
CA LYS A 331 -23.33 13.81 -15.81
C LYS A 331 -23.40 14.63 -14.51
N SER A 332 -22.37 14.54 -13.69
CA SER A 332 -22.33 15.25 -12.41
C SER A 332 -22.38 16.77 -12.57
N GLU A 333 -21.95 17.33 -13.72
CA GLU A 333 -22.10 18.74 -14.05
C GLU A 333 -23.57 19.14 -14.26
N ASP A 334 -24.34 18.28 -14.93
CA ASP A 334 -25.77 18.53 -15.20
C ASP A 334 -26.57 18.45 -13.91
N ILE A 335 -26.34 17.41 -13.10
CA ILE A 335 -26.94 17.25 -11.78
C ILE A 335 -26.68 18.50 -10.91
N ALA A 336 -25.42 18.91 -10.82
CA ALA A 336 -25.04 20.07 -10.03
C ALA A 336 -25.68 21.37 -10.56
N SER A 337 -25.77 21.54 -11.87
CA SER A 337 -26.39 22.70 -12.51
C SER A 337 -27.89 22.79 -12.19
N GLU A 338 -28.61 21.67 -12.24
CA GLU A 338 -30.04 21.64 -11.88
C GLU A 338 -30.24 21.95 -10.41
N PHE A 339 -29.44 21.40 -9.49
CA PHE A 339 -29.50 21.75 -8.08
C PHE A 339 -29.32 23.26 -7.85
N LEU A 340 -28.32 23.87 -8.48
CA LEU A 340 -28.04 25.31 -8.30
C LEU A 340 -29.08 26.20 -8.94
N SER A 341 -29.87 25.71 -9.89
CA SER A 341 -30.95 26.51 -10.53
C SER A 341 -32.10 26.82 -9.63
N ILE A 342 -32.32 26.05 -8.55
CA ILE A 342 -33.48 26.13 -7.64
C ILE A 342 -33.13 26.57 -6.23
N ILE A 343 -31.86 26.90 -5.93
CA ILE A 343 -31.42 27.29 -4.60
C ILE A 343 -30.85 28.71 -4.57
N ASP A 344 -30.92 29.35 -3.39
CA ASP A 344 -30.20 30.58 -3.11
C ASP A 344 -28.71 30.27 -2.90
N LEU A 345 -27.93 30.59 -3.90
CA LEU A 345 -26.49 30.26 -3.93
C LEU A 345 -25.70 31.01 -2.84
N THR A 346 -26.13 32.21 -2.44
CA THR A 346 -25.50 32.97 -1.36
C THR A 346 -25.67 32.23 -0.01
N LYS A 347 -26.89 31.86 0.31
CA LYS A 347 -27.20 31.09 1.54
C LYS A 347 -26.53 29.72 1.52
N TYR A 348 -26.42 29.08 0.34
CA TYR A 348 -25.77 27.81 0.18
C TYR A 348 -24.27 27.90 0.52
N MET A 349 -23.57 28.91 -0.01
CA MET A 349 -22.18 29.15 0.30
C MET A 349 -21.92 29.54 1.76
N GLU A 350 -22.81 30.32 2.35
CA GLU A 350 -22.80 30.67 3.80
C GLU A 350 -22.93 29.39 4.64
N HIS A 351 -23.83 28.49 4.26
CA HIS A 351 -23.99 27.20 4.95
C HIS A 351 -22.75 26.32 4.85
N ALA A 352 -22.10 26.24 3.69
CA ALA A 352 -20.84 25.52 3.54
C ALA A 352 -19.73 26.10 4.44
N LYS A 353 -19.64 27.43 4.57
CA LYS A 353 -18.70 28.09 5.49
C LYS A 353 -19.04 27.77 6.95
N LYS A 354 -20.31 27.76 7.32
CA LYS A 354 -20.77 27.40 8.67
C LYS A 354 -20.37 25.98 9.02
N LEU A 355 -20.60 25.01 8.13
CA LEU A 355 -20.17 23.61 8.33
C LEU A 355 -18.65 23.49 8.53
N PHE A 356 -17.86 24.26 7.80
CA PHE A 356 -16.41 24.32 7.99
C PHE A 356 -16.05 24.84 9.40
N GLN A 357 -16.68 25.92 9.86
CA GLN A 357 -16.47 26.49 11.19
C GLN A 357 -16.88 25.53 12.31
N GLU A 358 -17.90 24.71 12.08
CA GLU A 358 -18.36 23.64 12.99
C GLU A 358 -17.47 22.38 12.95
N GLY A 359 -16.42 22.36 12.15
CA GLY A 359 -15.54 21.17 11.97
C GLY A 359 -16.14 20.05 11.14
N LYS A 360 -17.31 20.25 10.53
CA LYS A 360 -18.01 19.28 9.66
C LYS A 360 -17.42 19.27 8.24
N PHE A 361 -16.12 19.04 8.15
CA PHE A 361 -15.33 19.20 6.93
C PHE A 361 -15.86 18.39 5.74
N GLN A 362 -16.27 17.14 5.97
CA GLN A 362 -16.71 16.27 4.86
C GLN A 362 -18.03 16.78 4.26
N LEU A 363 -18.97 17.24 5.08
CA LEU A 363 -20.22 17.82 4.58
C LEU A 363 -19.97 19.12 3.80
N ALA A 364 -19.09 19.99 4.33
CA ALA A 364 -18.70 21.21 3.61
C ALA A 364 -18.09 20.91 2.25
N LEU A 365 -17.21 19.88 2.15
CA LEU A 365 -16.62 19.46 0.88
C LEU A 365 -17.67 19.00 -0.13
N HIS A 366 -18.67 18.21 0.28
CA HIS A 366 -19.74 17.78 -0.61
C HIS A 366 -20.56 18.94 -1.16
N LEU A 367 -20.89 19.95 -0.33
CA LEU A 367 -21.59 21.15 -0.80
C LEU A 367 -20.74 21.95 -1.80
N LEU A 368 -19.45 22.17 -1.49
CA LEU A 368 -18.53 22.87 -2.39
C LEU A 368 -18.35 22.15 -3.73
N ASP A 369 -18.39 20.82 -3.72
CA ASP A 369 -18.29 20.03 -4.96
C ASP A 369 -19.47 20.28 -5.91
N VAL A 370 -20.67 20.53 -5.43
CA VAL A 370 -21.80 20.92 -6.27
C VAL A 370 -21.50 22.24 -7.00
N VAL A 371 -21.02 23.25 -6.28
CA VAL A 371 -20.66 24.56 -6.88
C VAL A 371 -19.53 24.43 -7.91
N ILE A 372 -18.49 23.68 -7.58
CA ILE A 372 -17.31 23.49 -8.44
C ILE A 372 -17.65 22.69 -9.70
N LYS A 373 -18.52 21.68 -9.60
CA LYS A 373 -19.00 20.92 -10.75
C LYS A 373 -19.87 21.77 -11.69
N ALA A 374 -20.69 22.65 -11.15
CA ALA A 374 -21.51 23.57 -11.93
C ALA A 374 -20.80 24.87 -12.33
N LYS A 375 -19.48 24.85 -12.49
CA LYS A 375 -18.63 26.03 -12.76
C LYS A 375 -19.11 26.94 -13.89
N ASN A 376 -19.79 26.40 -14.89
CA ASN A 376 -20.33 27.14 -16.02
C ASN A 376 -21.66 27.87 -15.73
N LYS A 377 -22.25 27.64 -14.55
CA LYS A 377 -23.54 28.22 -14.10
C LYS A 377 -23.37 29.20 -12.94
N VAL A 378 -22.17 29.38 -12.45
CA VAL A 378 -21.86 30.29 -11.35
C VAL A 378 -20.92 31.41 -11.79
N SER A 379 -20.93 32.55 -11.10
CA SER A 379 -19.96 33.62 -11.38
C SER A 379 -18.55 33.16 -11.05
N LYS A 380 -17.56 33.72 -11.76
CA LYS A 380 -16.13 33.45 -11.50
C LYS A 380 -15.75 33.71 -10.03
N GLN A 381 -16.35 34.74 -9.40
CA GLN A 381 -16.11 35.05 -8.00
C GLN A 381 -16.60 33.95 -7.06
N ILE A 382 -17.82 33.46 -7.25
CA ILE A 382 -18.39 32.37 -6.42
C ILE A 382 -17.57 31.09 -6.61
N LEU A 383 -17.18 30.77 -7.84
CA LEU A 383 -16.30 29.63 -8.11
C LEU A 383 -14.94 29.77 -7.39
N LEU A 384 -14.36 30.96 -7.42
CA LEU A 384 -13.10 31.25 -6.74
C LEU A 384 -13.23 31.07 -5.22
N ASP A 385 -14.31 31.57 -4.63
CA ASP A 385 -14.58 31.43 -3.19
C ASP A 385 -14.78 29.96 -2.79
N ALA A 386 -15.52 29.19 -3.59
CA ALA A 386 -15.71 27.76 -3.37
C ALA A 386 -14.39 26.98 -3.46
N LEU A 387 -13.55 27.26 -4.44
CA LEU A 387 -12.24 26.65 -4.60
C LEU A 387 -11.30 27.00 -3.45
N LYS A 388 -11.26 28.27 -3.00
CA LYS A 388 -10.46 28.71 -1.86
C LYS A 388 -10.87 28.00 -0.57
N LEU A 389 -12.17 27.94 -0.29
CA LEU A 389 -12.69 27.27 0.90
C LEU A 389 -12.41 25.75 0.84
N LYS A 390 -12.62 25.12 -0.31
CA LYS A 390 -12.26 23.69 -0.49
C LYS A 390 -10.79 23.43 -0.23
N HIS A 391 -9.90 24.28 -0.76
CA HIS A 391 -8.46 24.17 -0.53
C HIS A 391 -8.12 24.26 0.95
N GLU A 392 -8.70 25.22 1.67
CA GLU A 392 -8.49 25.40 3.12
C GLU A 392 -8.92 24.17 3.92
N ILE A 393 -10.11 23.61 3.63
CA ILE A 393 -10.62 22.41 4.29
C ILE A 393 -9.68 21.22 4.02
N LEU A 394 -9.21 21.03 2.79
CA LEU A 394 -8.27 19.96 2.46
C LEU A 394 -6.96 20.10 3.25
N ILE A 395 -6.42 21.31 3.40
CA ILE A 395 -5.21 21.55 4.22
C ILE A 395 -5.45 21.19 5.69
N GLN A 396 -6.62 21.50 6.25
CA GLN A 396 -6.94 21.10 7.64
C GLN A 396 -7.07 19.58 7.78
N LYS A 397 -7.72 18.90 6.83
CA LYS A 397 -7.80 17.42 6.83
C LYS A 397 -6.43 16.78 6.73
N ILE A 398 -5.51 17.30 5.89
CA ILE A 398 -4.15 16.79 5.72
C ILE A 398 -3.35 16.85 7.03
N LYS A 399 -3.53 17.91 7.84
CA LYS A 399 -2.83 18.05 9.12
C LYS A 399 -3.18 16.95 10.13
N ASN A 400 -4.42 16.48 10.09
CA ASN A 400 -4.95 15.49 11.02
C ASN A 400 -4.92 14.05 10.47
N GLU A 401 -4.54 13.88 9.19
CA GLU A 401 -4.49 12.56 8.55
C GLU A 401 -3.21 11.82 8.95
N THR A 402 -3.35 10.56 9.34
CA THR A 402 -2.23 9.67 9.72
C THR A 402 -1.83 8.75 8.59
N SER A 403 -2.79 8.25 7.80
CA SER A 403 -2.50 7.36 6.69
C SER A 403 -1.71 8.07 5.61
N PHE A 404 -0.52 7.55 5.31
CA PHE A 404 0.33 8.06 4.23
C PHE A 404 -0.41 8.12 2.88
N ILE A 405 -1.17 7.08 2.56
CA ILE A 405 -1.95 7.00 1.32
C ILE A 405 -3.04 8.08 1.30
N ALA A 406 -3.88 8.17 2.34
CA ALA A 406 -4.94 9.16 2.43
C ALA A 406 -4.39 10.58 2.37
N LYS A 407 -3.32 10.84 3.11
CA LYS A 407 -2.61 12.12 3.14
C LYS A 407 -2.13 12.56 1.76
N ASN A 408 -1.55 11.64 0.98
CA ASN A 408 -1.08 11.94 -0.37
C ASN A 408 -2.24 12.19 -1.36
N VAL A 409 -3.34 11.45 -1.25
CA VAL A 409 -4.56 11.69 -2.04
C VAL A 409 -5.11 13.10 -1.76
N LEU A 410 -5.22 13.47 -0.49
CA LEU A 410 -5.66 14.81 -0.09
C LEU A 410 -4.70 15.91 -0.57
N ASN A 411 -3.38 15.70 -0.42
CA ASN A 411 -2.35 16.63 -0.92
C ASN A 411 -2.44 16.86 -2.42
N ASN A 412 -2.61 15.79 -3.19
CA ASN A 412 -2.78 15.90 -4.63
C ASN A 412 -4.06 16.67 -4.98
N GLY A 413 -5.18 16.39 -4.30
CA GLY A 413 -6.43 17.14 -4.44
C GLY A 413 -6.23 18.64 -4.15
N ALA A 414 -5.60 18.97 -3.03
CA ALA A 414 -5.31 20.36 -2.64
C ALA A 414 -4.45 21.07 -3.69
N TYR A 415 -3.46 20.41 -4.25
CA TYR A 415 -2.63 20.98 -5.31
C TYR A 415 -3.41 21.23 -6.61
N GLN A 416 -4.27 20.31 -7.03
CA GLN A 416 -5.11 20.49 -8.20
C GLN A 416 -6.04 21.68 -8.03
N ILE A 417 -6.67 21.83 -6.85
CA ILE A 417 -7.49 22.99 -6.52
C ILE A 417 -6.69 24.28 -6.52
N LYS A 418 -5.49 24.29 -5.94
CA LYS A 418 -4.59 25.46 -5.94
C LYS A 418 -4.22 25.88 -7.38
N THR A 419 -4.03 24.93 -8.26
CA THR A 419 -3.76 25.20 -9.69
C THR A 419 -4.98 25.82 -10.37
N GLN A 420 -6.18 25.32 -10.09
CA GLN A 420 -7.43 25.91 -10.60
C GLN A 420 -7.63 27.35 -10.11
N ILE A 421 -7.39 27.63 -8.83
CA ILE A 421 -7.43 28.97 -8.25
C ILE A 421 -6.52 29.92 -9.03
N LYS A 422 -5.25 29.55 -9.22
CA LYS A 422 -4.27 30.38 -9.93
C LYS A 422 -4.69 30.70 -11.38
N ASN A 423 -5.22 29.70 -12.09
CA ASN A 423 -5.70 29.89 -13.45
C ASN A 423 -6.91 30.82 -13.48
N LEU A 424 -7.88 30.61 -12.59
CA LEU A 424 -9.08 31.44 -12.52
C LEU A 424 -8.76 32.90 -12.14
N GLU A 425 -7.86 33.12 -11.18
CA GLU A 425 -7.41 34.47 -10.80
C GLU A 425 -6.68 35.19 -11.95
N LYS A 426 -5.97 34.44 -12.81
CA LYS A 426 -5.35 34.99 -14.03
C LYS A 426 -6.41 35.38 -15.06
N ASP A 427 -7.47 34.58 -15.21
CA ASP A 427 -8.57 34.82 -16.17
C ASP A 427 -9.53 35.95 -15.71
N MET A 428 -9.42 36.40 -14.46
CA MET A 428 -10.22 37.49 -13.87
C MET A 428 -9.49 38.85 -13.94
N LYS A 429 -8.18 38.85 -14.21
CA LYS A 429 -7.36 40.06 -14.43
C LYS A 429 -7.41 40.48 -15.90
#